data_69a2716b1433b42720d146245bf089b7
#
_entry.id   69a2716b1433b42720d146245bf089b7
#
_cell.length_a   1.000
_cell.length_b   1.000
_cell.length_c   1.000
_cell.angle_alpha   90.00
_cell.angle_beta   90.00
_cell.angle_gamma   90.00
#
_symmetry.space_group_name_H-M   'P 1'
#
loop_
_entity.id
_entity.type
_entity.pdbx_description
1 polymer ?
#
loop_
_entity_poly.entity_id
_entity_poly.type
_entity_poly.pdbx_seq_one_letter_code
_entity_poly.pdbx_strand_id
1 'polypeptide(L)'
;EVAVDINDIKDTCNEKGRNEECVFLVAGRMIYRKGLDFLFDALMRIPQETRYQVRVVGDGPELEHLRKRGKEDLNLSEHVHCMGSIPYMEMEKEYAGADVFIMPSIRETTGTVLLEAMSKGIPVITINKFGGATLFDENTGWLYGGNSKEEYIENLKKAILECIAYPDEVTRRGKNARKKAEKYTWQKKNEKYQAIYEELLKK
;
A
#
# COMPACT_ATOMS: atom_id res chain seq x y z
N GLU A 1 -8.50 6.89 -15.34
CA GLU A 1 -8.05 7.76 -14.24
C GLU A 1 -8.79 7.41 -12.95
N VAL A 2 -8.10 7.44 -11.82
CA VAL A 2 -8.64 7.20 -10.47
C VAL A 2 -8.81 8.52 -9.73
N ALA A 3 -9.74 8.55 -8.75
CA ALA A 3 -9.94 9.69 -7.87
C ALA A 3 -10.46 9.22 -6.51
N VAL A 4 -10.26 10.05 -5.48
CA VAL A 4 -10.78 9.85 -4.12
C VAL A 4 -11.71 10.99 -3.72
N ASP A 5 -12.55 10.77 -2.71
CA ASP A 5 -13.32 11.84 -2.09
C ASP A 5 -12.39 12.69 -1.20
N ILE A 6 -12.54 14.02 -1.26
CA ILE A 6 -11.76 14.94 -0.43
C ILE A 6 -12.10 14.78 1.06
N ASN A 7 -13.34 14.37 1.37
CA ASN A 7 -13.80 14.11 2.74
C ASN A 7 -13.14 12.88 3.36
N ASP A 8 -12.58 11.99 2.55
CA ASP A 8 -11.82 10.83 3.02
C ASP A 8 -10.40 11.20 3.47
N ILE A 9 -9.98 12.45 3.22
CA ILE A 9 -8.67 12.93 3.63
C ILE A 9 -8.72 13.35 5.11
N LYS A 10 -8.62 12.38 6.02
CA LYS A 10 -8.52 12.61 7.47
C LYS A 10 -7.06 12.69 7.92
N ASP A 11 -6.81 13.49 8.94
CA ASP A 11 -5.47 13.58 9.56
C ASP A 11 -5.28 12.40 10.50
N THR A 12 -4.85 11.28 9.94
CA THR A 12 -4.55 10.05 10.67
C THR A 12 -3.06 9.83 10.83
N CYS A 13 -2.23 10.87 10.63
CA CYS A 13 -0.82 10.78 10.98
C CYS A 13 -0.71 10.50 12.47
N ASN A 14 -0.76 9.22 12.83
CA ASN A 14 -0.55 8.74 14.18
C ASN A 14 0.87 9.12 14.58
N GLU A 15 1.00 9.99 15.58
CA GLU A 15 2.23 10.14 16.35
C GLU A 15 2.37 8.91 17.25
N LYS A 16 2.69 7.75 16.63
CA LYS A 16 3.02 6.54 17.40
C LYS A 16 4.33 6.77 18.13
N GLY A 17 4.36 6.39 19.39
CA GLY A 17 5.60 6.38 20.18
C GLY A 17 6.66 5.47 19.54
N ARG A 18 7.94 5.81 19.71
CA ARG A 18 9.11 5.10 19.13
C ARG A 18 9.22 3.60 19.45
N ASN A 19 8.32 3.07 20.30
CA ASN A 19 8.35 1.66 20.75
C ASN A 19 7.22 0.81 20.17
N GLU A 20 6.38 1.35 19.29
CA GLU A 20 5.29 0.60 18.67
C GLU A 20 5.76 -0.12 17.41
N GLU A 21 5.21 -1.31 17.16
CA GLU A 21 5.52 -2.11 15.99
C GLU A 21 5.06 -1.39 14.71
N CYS A 22 5.86 -1.47 13.63
CA CYS A 22 5.46 -0.96 12.32
C CYS A 22 4.37 -1.85 11.73
N VAL A 23 3.21 -1.28 11.41
CA VAL A 23 2.06 -1.97 10.87
C VAL A 23 1.95 -1.75 9.36
N PHE A 24 2.11 -2.83 8.60
CA PHE A 24 1.91 -2.85 7.15
C PHE A 24 0.51 -3.33 6.81
N LEU A 25 -0.17 -2.65 5.90
CA LEU A 25 -1.47 -3.04 5.38
C LEU A 25 -1.35 -3.47 3.91
N VAL A 26 -1.94 -4.60 3.59
CA VAL A 26 -2.17 -5.07 2.22
C VAL A 26 -3.67 -5.25 2.03
N ALA A 27 -4.25 -4.63 1.02
CA ALA A 27 -5.68 -4.76 0.75
C ALA A 27 -5.97 -5.01 -0.74
N GLY A 28 -6.90 -5.92 -1.02
CA GLY A 28 -7.37 -6.21 -2.37
C GLY A 28 -7.72 -7.67 -2.62
N ARG A 29 -7.96 -8.00 -3.89
CA ARG A 29 -8.27 -9.38 -4.26
C ARG A 29 -7.04 -10.29 -4.15
N MET A 30 -7.18 -11.45 -3.51
CA MET A 30 -6.11 -12.43 -3.34
C MET A 30 -5.99 -13.31 -4.61
N ILE A 31 -5.30 -12.76 -5.60
CA ILE A 31 -5.04 -13.39 -6.91
C ILE A 31 -3.55 -13.30 -7.24
N TYR A 32 -3.03 -14.24 -8.00
CA TYR A 32 -1.61 -14.38 -8.35
C TYR A 32 -0.93 -13.05 -8.76
N ARG A 33 -1.58 -12.25 -9.63
CA ARG A 33 -1.00 -11.00 -10.11
C ARG A 33 -0.81 -9.93 -9.03
N LYS A 34 -1.40 -10.10 -7.83
CA LYS A 34 -1.18 -9.22 -6.68
C LYS A 34 0.15 -9.46 -5.98
N GLY A 35 0.88 -10.53 -6.35
CA GLY A 35 2.26 -10.76 -5.95
C GLY A 35 2.48 -11.04 -4.46
N LEU A 36 1.45 -11.53 -3.76
CA LEU A 36 1.54 -11.81 -2.32
C LEU A 36 2.55 -12.89 -1.99
N ASP A 37 2.78 -13.86 -2.88
CA ASP A 37 3.85 -14.85 -2.72
C ASP A 37 5.23 -14.19 -2.66
N PHE A 38 5.49 -13.14 -3.46
CA PHE A 38 6.75 -12.40 -3.38
C PHE A 38 6.88 -11.63 -2.07
N LEU A 39 5.76 -11.09 -1.56
CA LEU A 39 5.75 -10.47 -0.24
C LEU A 39 6.10 -11.49 0.84
N PHE A 40 5.46 -12.65 0.84
CA PHE A 40 5.74 -13.71 1.81
C PHE A 40 7.18 -14.20 1.72
N ASP A 41 7.70 -14.42 0.50
CA ASP A 41 9.11 -14.75 0.28
C ASP A 41 10.06 -13.66 0.82
N ALA A 42 9.69 -12.39 0.76
CA ALA A 42 10.48 -11.27 1.32
C ALA A 42 10.42 -11.27 2.86
N LEU A 43 9.22 -11.46 3.44
CA LEU A 43 9.01 -11.47 4.89
C LEU A 43 9.75 -12.63 5.57
N MET A 44 9.76 -13.82 4.97
CA MET A 44 10.52 -14.98 5.48
C MET A 44 12.03 -14.73 5.59
N ARG A 45 12.56 -13.69 4.93
CA ARG A 45 13.97 -13.32 4.94
C ARG A 45 14.28 -12.16 5.90
N ILE A 46 13.29 -11.62 6.59
CA ILE A 46 13.48 -10.61 7.64
C ILE A 46 13.94 -11.35 8.91
N PRO A 47 14.92 -10.80 9.67
CA PRO A 47 15.33 -11.37 10.94
C PRO A 47 14.15 -11.54 11.90
N GLN A 48 14.02 -12.66 12.55
CA GLN A 48 12.86 -13.04 13.39
C GLN A 48 12.64 -12.05 14.56
N GLU A 49 13.72 -11.47 15.10
CA GLU A 49 13.66 -10.49 16.19
C GLU A 49 13.11 -9.12 15.77
N THR A 50 12.88 -8.91 14.47
CA THR A 50 12.37 -7.63 13.95
C THR A 50 10.89 -7.47 14.31
N ARG A 51 10.54 -6.35 14.91
CA ARG A 51 9.15 -6.06 15.33
C ARG A 51 8.36 -5.38 14.22
N TYR A 52 7.36 -6.05 13.70
CA TYR A 52 6.42 -5.53 12.71
C TYR A 52 5.17 -6.40 12.64
N GLN A 53 4.12 -5.88 12.02
CA GLN A 53 2.90 -6.65 11.70
C GLN A 53 2.52 -6.41 10.24
N VAL A 54 1.98 -7.44 9.58
CA VAL A 54 1.41 -7.35 8.23
C VAL A 54 -0.05 -7.80 8.28
N ARG A 55 -0.98 -6.89 7.99
CA ARG A 55 -2.40 -7.20 7.88
C ARG A 55 -2.77 -7.36 6.42
N VAL A 56 -3.29 -8.53 6.07
CA VAL A 56 -3.68 -8.88 4.70
C VAL A 56 -5.20 -8.97 4.64
N VAL A 57 -5.82 -7.97 4.02
CA VAL A 57 -7.28 -7.81 3.94
C VAL A 57 -7.76 -8.08 2.51
N GLY A 58 -8.71 -8.98 2.37
CA GLY A 58 -9.36 -9.31 1.10
C GLY A 58 -9.56 -10.79 0.92
N ASP A 59 -10.18 -11.15 -0.21
CA ASP A 59 -10.55 -12.52 -0.55
C ASP A 59 -10.15 -12.86 -1.98
N GLY A 60 -10.07 -14.13 -2.28
CA GLY A 60 -9.75 -14.66 -3.60
C GLY A 60 -9.12 -16.04 -3.56
N PRO A 61 -8.89 -16.64 -4.75
CA PRO A 61 -8.42 -18.03 -4.87
C PRO A 61 -7.07 -18.30 -4.17
N GLU A 62 -6.23 -17.29 -3.97
CA GLU A 62 -4.93 -17.45 -3.30
C GLU A 62 -5.01 -17.39 -1.77
N LEU A 63 -6.16 -17.00 -1.18
CA LEU A 63 -6.26 -16.75 0.27
C LEU A 63 -5.90 -17.97 1.11
N GLU A 64 -6.44 -19.14 0.75
CA GLU A 64 -6.16 -20.39 1.52
C GLU A 64 -4.71 -20.84 1.37
N HIS A 65 -4.12 -20.67 0.20
CA HIS A 65 -2.70 -20.90 -0.01
C HIS A 65 -1.84 -20.01 0.88
N LEU A 66 -2.15 -18.71 0.94
CA LEU A 66 -1.43 -17.73 1.77
C LEU A 66 -1.60 -18.02 3.26
N ARG A 67 -2.81 -18.37 3.71
CA ARG A 67 -3.07 -18.79 5.10
C ARG A 67 -2.26 -20.01 5.49
N LYS A 68 -2.16 -20.99 4.59
CA LYS A 68 -1.34 -22.18 4.82
C LYS A 68 0.13 -21.82 4.98
N ARG A 69 0.69 -21.06 4.03
CA ARG A 69 2.08 -20.55 4.12
C ARG A 69 2.33 -19.80 5.42
N GLY A 70 1.40 -18.90 5.80
CA GLY A 70 1.49 -18.12 7.02
C GLY A 70 1.55 -18.95 8.31
N LYS A 71 0.95 -20.15 8.31
CA LYS A 71 0.99 -21.06 9.48
C LYS A 71 2.21 -21.96 9.50
N GLU A 72 2.78 -22.28 8.35
CA GLU A 72 3.89 -23.25 8.20
C GLU A 72 5.26 -22.62 8.47
N ASP A 73 5.38 -21.29 8.39
CA ASP A 73 6.63 -20.55 8.62
C ASP A 73 6.54 -19.70 9.89
N LEU A 74 7.56 -19.78 10.76
CA LEU A 74 7.57 -19.08 12.06
C LEU A 74 7.50 -17.56 11.89
N ASN A 75 8.30 -16.99 10.99
CA ASN A 75 8.27 -15.54 10.74
C ASN A 75 6.90 -15.08 10.27
N LEU A 76 6.29 -15.82 9.34
CA LEU A 76 4.97 -15.47 8.83
C LEU A 76 3.89 -15.65 9.89
N SER A 77 3.95 -16.70 10.71
CA SER A 77 2.92 -17.01 11.72
C SER A 77 2.88 -15.99 12.85
N GLU A 78 4.02 -15.39 13.18
CA GLU A 78 4.12 -14.37 14.23
C GLU A 78 3.72 -12.97 13.74
N HIS A 79 3.95 -12.66 12.45
CA HIS A 79 3.86 -11.30 11.94
C HIS A 79 2.72 -11.08 10.93
N VAL A 80 2.19 -12.13 10.29
CA VAL A 80 1.22 -11.99 9.18
C VAL A 80 -0.18 -12.44 9.56
N HIS A 81 -1.14 -11.54 9.43
CA HIS A 81 -2.55 -11.78 9.73
C HIS A 81 -3.41 -11.73 8.46
N CYS A 82 -3.80 -12.92 7.93
CA CYS A 82 -4.71 -13.03 6.78
C CYS A 82 -6.16 -12.93 7.24
N MET A 83 -6.72 -11.73 7.27
CA MET A 83 -8.03 -11.41 7.83
C MET A 83 -9.21 -11.89 6.96
N GLY A 84 -8.98 -12.10 5.67
CA GLY A 84 -10.06 -12.36 4.73
C GLY A 84 -10.78 -11.08 4.32
N SER A 85 -11.99 -11.21 3.73
CA SER A 85 -12.82 -10.06 3.38
C SER A 85 -13.43 -9.44 4.63
N ILE A 86 -13.40 -8.13 4.72
CA ILE A 86 -14.07 -7.34 5.77
C ILE A 86 -15.05 -6.35 5.13
N PRO A 87 -16.07 -5.90 5.87
CA PRO A 87 -16.97 -4.84 5.41
C PRO A 87 -16.21 -3.55 5.06
N TYR A 88 -16.66 -2.85 4.01
CA TYR A 88 -16.00 -1.61 3.56
C TYR A 88 -15.85 -0.58 4.69
N MET A 89 -16.86 -0.47 5.56
CA MET A 89 -16.84 0.44 6.71
C MET A 89 -15.73 0.13 7.74
N GLU A 90 -15.26 -1.11 7.77
CA GLU A 90 -14.16 -1.53 8.66
C GLU A 90 -12.79 -1.21 8.07
N MET A 91 -12.69 -1.04 6.74
CA MET A 91 -11.44 -0.64 6.08
C MET A 91 -10.86 0.67 6.63
N GLU A 92 -11.73 1.61 7.06
CA GLU A 92 -11.27 2.86 7.69
C GLU A 92 -10.41 2.60 8.94
N LYS A 93 -10.78 1.60 9.76
CA LYS A 93 -10.01 1.22 10.95
C LYS A 93 -8.67 0.60 10.57
N GLU A 94 -8.65 -0.22 9.50
CA GLU A 94 -7.43 -0.85 9.02
C GLU A 94 -6.46 0.20 8.46
N TYR A 95 -6.95 1.17 7.67
CA TYR A 95 -6.13 2.30 7.23
C TYR A 95 -5.63 3.12 8.42
N ALA A 96 -6.51 3.48 9.36
CA ALA A 96 -6.13 4.27 10.54
C ALA A 96 -5.08 3.58 11.43
N GLY A 97 -5.08 2.24 11.45
CA GLY A 97 -4.11 1.44 12.21
C GLY A 97 -2.84 1.08 11.45
N ALA A 98 -2.69 1.49 10.19
CA ALA A 98 -1.55 1.15 9.36
C ALA A 98 -0.53 2.30 9.28
N ASP A 99 0.75 1.96 9.23
CA ASP A 99 1.84 2.92 9.03
C ASP A 99 2.26 2.98 7.57
N VAL A 100 2.21 1.85 6.87
CA VAL A 100 2.64 1.71 5.47
C VAL A 100 1.68 0.78 4.73
N PHE A 101 1.31 1.14 3.51
CA PHE A 101 0.55 0.27 2.63
C PHE A 101 1.48 -0.45 1.67
N ILE A 102 1.37 -1.79 1.54
CA ILE A 102 2.16 -2.57 0.59
C ILE A 102 1.28 -3.04 -0.56
N MET A 103 1.66 -2.71 -1.78
CA MET A 103 1.07 -3.29 -2.98
C MET A 103 2.14 -4.00 -3.81
N PRO A 104 2.36 -5.30 -3.60
CA PRO A 104 3.41 -6.06 -4.26
C PRO A 104 3.00 -6.55 -5.66
N SER A 105 1.99 -5.93 -6.26
CA SER A 105 1.38 -6.36 -7.52
C SER A 105 2.38 -6.42 -8.67
N ILE A 106 2.47 -7.56 -9.34
CA ILE A 106 3.30 -7.77 -10.53
C ILE A 106 2.75 -6.98 -11.72
N ARG A 107 1.43 -6.78 -11.76
CA ARG A 107 0.74 -6.04 -12.82
C ARG A 107 -0.46 -5.32 -12.24
N GLU A 108 -0.45 -4.00 -12.29
CA GLU A 108 -1.54 -3.14 -11.82
C GLU A 108 -1.80 -2.01 -12.82
N THR A 109 -3.06 -1.75 -13.14
CA THR A 109 -3.44 -0.72 -14.13
C THR A 109 -3.69 0.64 -13.50
N THR A 110 -4.45 0.72 -12.42
CA THR A 110 -4.96 1.99 -11.86
C THR A 110 -4.69 2.16 -10.37
N GLY A 111 -4.69 1.05 -9.60
CA GLY A 111 -4.34 1.08 -8.18
C GLY A 111 -5.18 2.04 -7.32
N THR A 112 -6.53 1.97 -7.40
CA THR A 112 -7.42 2.82 -6.57
C THR A 112 -7.07 2.75 -5.10
N VAL A 113 -6.77 1.56 -4.58
CA VAL A 113 -6.35 1.35 -3.19
C VAL A 113 -5.06 2.10 -2.83
N LEU A 114 -4.18 2.37 -3.82
CA LEU A 114 -3.00 3.21 -3.60
C LEU A 114 -3.39 4.65 -3.32
N LEU A 115 -4.35 5.17 -4.09
CA LEU A 115 -4.83 6.53 -3.91
C LEU A 115 -5.63 6.67 -2.60
N GLU A 116 -6.37 5.62 -2.20
CA GLU A 116 -7.02 5.55 -0.89
C GLU A 116 -5.99 5.63 0.23
N ALA A 117 -4.92 4.83 0.20
CA ALA A 117 -3.84 4.90 1.19
C ALA A 117 -3.19 6.29 1.23
N MET A 118 -2.89 6.88 0.06
CA MET A 118 -2.35 8.25 -0.03
C MET A 118 -3.27 9.27 0.64
N SER A 119 -4.57 9.20 0.40
CA SER A 119 -5.55 10.14 0.96
C SER A 119 -5.61 10.09 2.49
N LYS A 120 -5.28 8.94 3.08
CA LYS A 120 -5.16 8.73 4.53
C LYS A 120 -3.77 9.11 5.10
N GLY A 121 -2.87 9.61 4.26
CA GLY A 121 -1.50 9.96 4.67
C GLY A 121 -0.61 8.74 4.89
N ILE A 122 -0.94 7.61 4.29
CA ILE A 122 -0.17 6.38 4.41
C ILE A 122 0.76 6.26 3.20
N PRO A 123 2.09 6.22 3.37
CA PRO A 123 3.03 6.01 2.29
C PRO A 123 2.95 4.57 1.79
N VAL A 124 3.38 4.33 0.55
CA VAL A 124 3.21 3.04 -0.10
C VAL A 124 4.54 2.42 -0.48
N ILE A 125 4.67 1.10 -0.29
CA ILE A 125 5.67 0.28 -0.95
C ILE A 125 5.03 -0.35 -2.17
N THR A 126 5.51 -0.04 -3.37
CA THR A 126 4.98 -0.59 -4.62
C THR A 126 6.07 -0.75 -5.68
N ILE A 127 5.76 -1.53 -6.71
CA ILE A 127 6.70 -1.74 -7.82
C ILE A 127 6.89 -0.46 -8.63
N ASN A 128 8.13 -0.19 -9.05
CA ASN A 128 8.49 0.91 -9.95
C ASN A 128 8.10 0.59 -11.42
N LYS A 129 6.84 0.19 -11.61
CA LYS A 129 6.24 -0.10 -12.93
C LYS A 129 4.74 0.18 -12.85
N PHE A 130 4.13 0.38 -14.02
CA PHE A 130 2.67 0.56 -14.14
C PHE A 130 2.10 1.74 -13.33
N GLY A 131 0.87 1.60 -12.82
CA GLY A 131 0.15 2.64 -12.09
C GLY A 131 0.86 3.15 -10.82
N GLY A 132 1.63 2.30 -10.13
CA GLY A 132 2.44 2.70 -8.98
C GLY A 132 3.47 3.76 -9.32
N ALA A 133 4.26 3.56 -10.38
CA ALA A 133 5.28 4.50 -10.84
C ALA A 133 4.71 5.85 -11.32
N THR A 134 3.41 5.91 -11.64
CA THR A 134 2.74 7.15 -12.05
C THR A 134 2.25 7.97 -10.86
N LEU A 135 1.79 7.29 -9.80
CA LEU A 135 1.21 7.93 -8.62
C LEU A 135 2.26 8.25 -7.55
N PHE A 136 3.30 7.43 -7.43
CA PHE A 136 4.31 7.55 -6.37
C PHE A 136 5.66 7.97 -6.91
N ASP A 137 6.44 8.60 -6.05
CA ASP A 137 7.84 8.92 -6.22
C ASP A 137 8.55 8.72 -4.86
N GLU A 138 9.87 8.93 -4.83
CA GLU A 138 10.70 8.75 -3.64
C GLU A 138 10.30 9.65 -2.45
N ASN A 139 9.49 10.68 -2.70
CA ASN A 139 9.00 11.57 -1.64
C ASN A 139 7.69 11.08 -1.01
N THR A 140 6.98 10.18 -1.67
CA THR A 140 5.61 9.76 -1.30
C THR A 140 5.50 8.27 -0.97
N GLY A 141 6.56 7.50 -1.22
CA GLY A 141 6.58 6.06 -0.95
C GLY A 141 7.92 5.42 -1.30
N TRP A 142 7.97 4.12 -1.32
CA TRP A 142 9.11 3.29 -1.73
C TRP A 142 8.77 2.58 -3.03
N LEU A 143 9.53 2.91 -4.06
CA LEU A 143 9.43 2.25 -5.36
C LEU A 143 10.53 1.20 -5.47
N TYR A 144 10.15 -0.05 -5.62
CA TYR A 144 11.09 -1.14 -5.78
C TYR A 144 10.90 -1.84 -7.14
N GLY A 145 11.87 -2.62 -7.55
CA GLY A 145 11.85 -3.39 -8.78
C GLY A 145 13.00 -4.38 -8.83
N GLY A 146 13.15 -5.05 -9.95
CA GLY A 146 14.23 -6.01 -10.18
C GLY A 146 14.14 -6.57 -11.60
N ASN A 147 15.22 -7.18 -12.06
CA ASN A 147 15.31 -7.87 -13.35
C ASN A 147 15.07 -9.38 -13.22
N SER A 148 15.06 -9.87 -11.97
CA SER A 148 14.79 -11.27 -11.62
C SER A 148 13.82 -11.35 -10.44
N LYS A 149 13.24 -12.55 -10.23
CA LYS A 149 12.41 -12.83 -9.05
C LYS A 149 13.19 -12.55 -7.75
N GLU A 150 14.45 -12.95 -7.70
CA GLU A 150 15.31 -12.82 -6.54
C GLU A 150 15.57 -11.33 -6.19
N GLU A 151 15.97 -10.53 -7.17
CA GLU A 151 16.15 -9.08 -6.98
C GLU A 151 14.87 -8.39 -6.53
N TYR A 152 13.73 -8.81 -7.08
CA TYR A 152 12.43 -8.29 -6.71
C TYR A 152 12.11 -8.51 -5.24
N ILE A 153 12.32 -9.74 -4.75
CA ILE A 153 12.08 -10.12 -3.36
C ILE A 153 13.05 -9.39 -2.42
N GLU A 154 14.34 -9.35 -2.78
CA GLU A 154 15.35 -8.67 -1.95
C GLU A 154 15.11 -7.15 -1.87
N ASN A 155 14.70 -6.50 -2.97
CA ASN A 155 14.41 -5.07 -2.96
C ASN A 155 13.11 -4.75 -2.20
N LEU A 156 12.10 -5.63 -2.26
CA LEU A 156 10.90 -5.50 -1.43
C LEU A 156 11.24 -5.63 0.07
N LYS A 157 12.05 -6.65 0.43
CA LYS A 157 12.55 -6.82 1.80
C LYS A 157 13.29 -5.57 2.30
N LYS A 158 14.20 -5.01 1.47
CA LYS A 158 14.93 -3.78 1.83
C LYS A 158 13.99 -2.61 2.08
N ALA A 159 12.97 -2.42 1.24
CA ALA A 159 11.98 -1.35 1.43
C ALA A 159 11.20 -1.51 2.75
N ILE A 160 10.83 -2.75 3.10
CA ILE A 160 10.15 -3.06 4.37
C ILE A 160 11.07 -2.73 5.56
N LEU A 161 12.32 -3.20 5.53
CA LEU A 161 13.29 -2.94 6.59
C LEU A 161 13.61 -1.45 6.74
N GLU A 162 13.66 -0.69 5.65
CA GLU A 162 13.85 0.76 5.68
C GLU A 162 12.69 1.46 6.39
N CYS A 163 11.44 1.05 6.14
CA CYS A 163 10.28 1.59 6.85
C CYS A 163 10.36 1.33 8.37
N ILE A 164 10.77 0.14 8.77
CA ILE A 164 10.92 -0.23 10.18
C ILE A 164 12.05 0.58 10.84
N ALA A 165 13.16 0.75 10.15
CA ALA A 165 14.33 1.46 10.68
C ALA A 165 14.15 2.97 10.76
N TYR A 166 13.31 3.56 9.89
CA TYR A 166 13.17 5.02 9.75
C TYR A 166 11.72 5.49 9.85
N PRO A 167 11.06 5.42 11.02
CA PRO A 167 9.66 5.82 11.21
C PRO A 167 9.40 7.30 10.90
N ASP A 168 10.40 8.18 11.09
CA ASP A 168 10.30 9.60 10.72
C ASP A 168 10.14 9.78 9.19
N GLU A 169 10.82 8.93 8.39
CA GLU A 169 10.65 8.90 6.94
C GLU A 169 9.27 8.38 6.53
N VAL A 170 8.73 7.39 7.23
CA VAL A 170 7.37 6.90 7.02
C VAL A 170 6.39 8.06 7.19
N THR A 171 6.49 8.78 8.31
CA THR A 171 5.65 9.95 8.60
C THR A 171 5.81 11.05 7.56
N ARG A 172 7.04 11.39 7.19
CA ARG A 172 7.33 12.44 6.18
C ARG A 172 6.73 12.09 4.82
N ARG A 173 6.96 10.86 4.34
CA ARG A 173 6.45 10.39 3.04
C ARG A 173 4.92 10.27 3.05
N GLY A 174 4.33 9.89 4.17
CA GLY A 174 2.86 9.87 4.35
C GLY A 174 2.22 11.25 4.20
N LYS A 175 2.78 12.28 4.86
CA LYS A 175 2.34 13.67 4.70
C LYS A 175 2.43 14.14 3.25
N ASN A 176 3.50 13.81 2.56
CA ASN A 176 3.69 14.13 1.14
C ASN A 176 2.69 13.38 0.25
N ALA A 177 2.45 12.09 0.53
CA ALA A 177 1.48 11.28 -0.20
C ALA A 177 0.08 11.89 -0.09
N ARG A 178 -0.35 12.28 1.11
CA ARG A 178 -1.62 12.96 1.32
C ARG A 178 -1.74 14.25 0.53
N LYS A 179 -0.73 15.12 0.62
CA LYS A 179 -0.70 16.38 -0.15
C LYS A 179 -0.77 16.14 -1.67
N LYS A 180 -0.15 15.04 -2.12
CA LYS A 180 -0.22 14.64 -3.55
C LYS A 180 -1.61 14.13 -3.92
N ALA A 181 -2.29 13.38 -3.04
CA ALA A 181 -3.63 12.85 -3.26
C ALA A 181 -4.68 13.95 -3.49
N GLU A 182 -4.51 15.13 -2.91
CA GLU A 182 -5.39 16.31 -3.13
C GLU A 182 -5.51 16.73 -4.60
N LYS A 183 -4.56 16.30 -5.45
CA LYS A 183 -4.60 16.54 -6.90
C LYS A 183 -5.48 15.53 -7.65
N TYR A 184 -5.89 14.44 -7.00
CA TYR A 184 -6.62 13.33 -7.58
C TYR A 184 -8.02 13.18 -7.01
N THR A 185 -8.65 14.28 -6.58
CA THR A 185 -10.03 14.25 -6.07
C THR A 185 -11.06 14.22 -7.21
N TRP A 186 -12.23 13.65 -6.91
CA TRP A 186 -13.37 13.68 -7.86
C TRP A 186 -13.75 15.09 -8.27
N GLN A 187 -13.66 16.07 -7.35
CA GLN A 187 -13.92 17.46 -7.66
C GLN A 187 -12.99 17.98 -8.76
N LYS A 188 -11.67 17.84 -8.60
CA LYS A 188 -10.69 18.29 -9.61
C LYS A 188 -10.83 17.57 -10.94
N LYS A 189 -11.20 16.29 -10.88
CA LYS A 189 -11.47 15.52 -12.09
C LYS A 189 -12.70 16.05 -12.84
N ASN A 190 -13.78 16.37 -12.12
CA ASN A 190 -14.99 16.96 -12.71
C ASN A 190 -14.71 18.33 -13.32
N GLU A 191 -13.97 19.20 -12.63
CA GLU A 191 -13.53 20.51 -13.15
C GLU A 191 -12.79 20.37 -14.49
N LYS A 192 -11.86 19.39 -14.57
CA LYS A 192 -11.13 19.09 -15.81
C LYS A 192 -12.05 18.61 -16.94
N TYR A 193 -12.99 17.71 -16.65
CA TYR A 193 -13.95 17.24 -17.65
C TYR A 193 -14.89 18.35 -18.10
N GLN A 194 -15.37 19.18 -17.19
CA GLN A 194 -16.20 20.33 -17.52
C GLN A 194 -15.48 21.27 -18.49
N ALA A 195 -14.23 21.61 -18.23
CA ALA A 195 -13.42 22.44 -19.13
C ALA A 195 -13.30 21.84 -20.55
N ILE A 196 -13.09 20.50 -20.64
CA ILE A 196 -13.03 19.80 -21.93
C ILE A 196 -14.36 19.87 -22.66
N TYR A 197 -15.50 19.64 -21.98
CA TYR A 197 -16.83 19.73 -22.59
C TYR A 197 -17.14 21.16 -23.06
N GLU A 198 -16.81 22.18 -22.28
CA GLU A 198 -16.99 23.57 -22.66
C GLU A 198 -16.17 23.95 -23.91
N GLU A 199 -14.95 23.42 -24.04
CA GLU A 199 -14.13 23.62 -25.24
C GLU A 199 -14.73 22.94 -26.48
N LEU A 200 -15.26 21.72 -26.32
CA LEU A 200 -15.89 20.99 -27.42
C LEU A 200 -17.18 21.64 -27.91
N LEU A 201 -17.95 22.26 -27.00
CA LEU A 201 -19.21 22.95 -27.33
C LEU A 201 -19.00 24.29 -28.00
N LYS A 202 -17.78 24.86 -27.95
CA LYS A 202 -17.43 26.10 -28.64
C LYS A 202 -16.97 25.92 -30.10
N LYS A 203 -16.80 24.67 -30.52
CA LYS A 203 -16.46 24.27 -31.90
C LYS A 203 -17.72 23.92 -32.69
#